data_0db1acca5ce35b241d969969a7221878
#
_entry.id   0db1acca5ce35b241d969969a7221878
#
_cell.length_a   1.000
_cell.length_b   1.000
_cell.length_c   1.000
_cell.angle_alpha   90.00
_cell.angle_beta   90.00
_cell.angle_gamma   90.00
#
_symmetry.space_group_name_H-M   'P 1'
#
loop_
_entity.id
_entity.type
_entity.pdbx_description
1 polymer ?
#
loop_
_entity_poly.entity_id
_entity_poly.type
_entity_poly.pdbx_seq_one_letter_code
_entity_poly.pdbx_strand_id
1 'polypeptide(L)'
;QFQGKELSYNNIRDLDVAWKAVSAYNKFVKNADSVKSDDGSSVNFATTEGSVFTIALKHNTPCGAALGKDALDSYKKTYECDPVSIFGGIIGCSGTIDKAAAEEMVKCFLEVIVAPDFTEEALEVFKAKKNLRIIKATIEATEFFDTMSVDGGVLIQSRDNQLFEKWNVVTKAKPTQEQIDEMAFGMTVAMFAKSNAIVVVKDKTAIGIGCGQTNRIWAAGQALSRAKEVTDRLGTSQAEVLISDAFFPFADCVEEAAKFNIKAIIQPGGSIRDQESIDAADKLGIAMV
;
A
#
# COMPACT_ATOMS: atom_id res chain seq x y z
N GLN A 1 -3.86 21.14 -12.96
CA GLN A 1 -3.37 21.77 -11.72
C GLN A 1 -4.22 22.98 -11.38
N PHE A 2 -4.81 23.02 -10.17
CA PHE A 2 -5.64 24.15 -9.72
C PHE A 2 -4.79 25.25 -9.08
N GLN A 3 -3.74 24.89 -8.34
CA GLN A 3 -2.85 25.85 -7.69
C GLN A 3 -1.45 25.26 -7.45
N GLY A 4 -0.56 26.08 -6.89
CA GLY A 4 0.78 25.71 -6.44
C GLY A 4 1.87 26.12 -7.42
N LYS A 5 3.11 25.87 -7.01
CA LYS A 5 4.29 26.06 -7.85
C LYS A 5 4.28 25.12 -9.05
N GLU A 6 5.13 25.39 -10.03
CA GLU A 6 5.43 24.46 -11.10
C GLU A 6 5.91 23.11 -10.55
N LEU A 7 5.53 22.03 -11.23
CA LEU A 7 5.95 20.67 -10.87
C LEU A 7 7.40 20.44 -11.26
N SER A 8 8.23 20.05 -10.31
CA SER A 8 9.59 19.60 -10.59
C SER A 8 9.59 18.17 -11.13
N TYR A 9 10.71 17.73 -11.68
CA TYR A 9 10.93 16.35 -12.11
C TYR A 9 10.58 15.34 -11.00
N ASN A 10 11.04 15.60 -9.76
CA ASN A 10 10.72 14.71 -8.63
C ASN A 10 9.25 14.72 -8.26
N ASN A 11 8.59 15.90 -8.30
CA ASN A 11 7.16 15.97 -8.03
C ASN A 11 6.35 15.16 -9.06
N ILE A 12 6.74 15.21 -10.35
CA ILE A 12 6.04 14.46 -11.40
C ILE A 12 6.22 12.94 -11.16
N ARG A 13 7.42 12.50 -10.82
CA ARG A 13 7.69 11.07 -10.53
C ARG A 13 6.89 10.56 -9.34
N ASP A 14 6.90 11.28 -8.24
CA ASP A 14 6.15 10.90 -7.03
C ASP A 14 4.63 10.96 -7.27
N LEU A 15 4.15 11.99 -8.00
CA LEU A 15 2.76 12.13 -8.41
C LEU A 15 2.30 10.96 -9.29
N ASP A 16 3.12 10.55 -10.25
CA ASP A 16 2.84 9.42 -11.14
C ASP A 16 2.63 8.11 -10.34
N VAL A 17 3.53 7.82 -9.39
CA VAL A 17 3.41 6.65 -8.51
C VAL A 17 2.14 6.74 -7.64
N ALA A 18 1.84 7.92 -7.07
CA ALA A 18 0.65 8.12 -6.26
C ALA A 18 -0.64 7.85 -7.05
N TRP A 19 -0.72 8.40 -8.27
CA TRP A 19 -1.89 8.20 -9.12
C TRP A 19 -2.01 6.78 -9.67
N LYS A 20 -0.90 6.14 -9.98
CA LYS A 20 -0.86 4.72 -10.37
C LYS A 20 -1.37 3.83 -9.23
N ALA A 21 -1.00 4.11 -7.99
CA ALA A 21 -1.49 3.37 -6.83
C ALA A 21 -3.01 3.55 -6.63
N VAL A 22 -3.52 4.77 -6.74
CA VAL A 22 -4.96 5.06 -6.72
C VAL A 22 -5.70 4.33 -7.84
N SER A 23 -5.15 4.36 -9.06
CA SER A 23 -5.75 3.69 -10.23
C SER A 23 -5.77 2.18 -10.08
N ALA A 24 -4.68 1.58 -9.56
CA ALA A 24 -4.60 0.15 -9.31
C ALA A 24 -5.64 -0.29 -8.26
N TYR A 25 -5.78 0.47 -7.17
CA TYR A 25 -6.79 0.22 -6.16
C TYR A 25 -8.21 0.29 -6.75
N ASN A 26 -8.53 1.32 -7.53
CA ASN A 26 -9.84 1.45 -8.18
C ASN A 26 -10.14 0.28 -9.12
N LYS A 27 -9.15 -0.17 -9.90
CA LYS A 27 -9.30 -1.35 -10.77
C LYS A 27 -9.58 -2.61 -9.97
N PHE A 28 -8.87 -2.82 -8.86
CA PHE A 28 -9.06 -3.96 -7.98
C PHE A 28 -10.46 -3.97 -7.37
N VAL A 29 -10.94 -2.85 -6.86
CA VAL A 29 -12.30 -2.72 -6.29
C VAL A 29 -13.39 -2.92 -7.33
N LYS A 30 -13.23 -2.32 -8.52
CA LYS A 30 -14.20 -2.44 -9.62
C LYS A 30 -14.25 -3.84 -10.21
N ASN A 31 -13.12 -4.54 -10.22
CA ASN A 31 -12.96 -5.89 -10.76
C ASN A 31 -12.82 -6.94 -9.65
N ALA A 32 -13.43 -6.70 -8.49
CA ALA A 32 -13.43 -7.61 -7.34
C ALA A 32 -14.09 -8.96 -7.64
N ASP A 33 -13.77 -9.53 -8.80
CA ASP A 33 -14.08 -10.89 -9.18
C ASP A 33 -13.26 -11.84 -8.32
N SER A 34 -13.87 -12.99 -8.05
CA SER A 34 -13.23 -14.06 -7.29
C SER A 34 -11.92 -14.50 -7.95
N VAL A 35 -10.85 -14.57 -7.19
CA VAL A 35 -9.62 -15.24 -7.62
C VAL A 35 -9.75 -16.74 -7.34
N LYS A 36 -9.33 -17.57 -8.29
CA LYS A 36 -9.39 -19.02 -8.15
C LYS A 36 -8.17 -19.57 -7.44
N SER A 37 -8.38 -20.55 -6.59
CA SER A 37 -7.34 -21.41 -6.03
C SER A 37 -7.09 -22.62 -6.92
N ASP A 38 -5.97 -23.29 -6.75
CA ASP A 38 -5.63 -24.51 -7.51
C ASP A 38 -6.60 -25.69 -7.24
N ASP A 39 -7.28 -25.70 -6.09
CA ASP A 39 -8.33 -26.67 -5.75
C ASP A 39 -9.69 -26.35 -6.40
N GLY A 40 -9.77 -25.29 -7.22
CA GLY A 40 -10.97 -24.84 -7.92
C GLY A 40 -11.92 -24.00 -7.06
N SER A 41 -11.61 -23.77 -5.79
CA SER A 41 -12.36 -22.85 -4.95
C SER A 41 -12.15 -21.40 -5.40
N SER A 42 -13.11 -20.53 -5.06
CA SER A 42 -13.00 -19.10 -5.35
C SER A 42 -12.86 -18.32 -4.05
N VAL A 43 -11.88 -17.44 -3.99
CA VAL A 43 -11.71 -16.50 -2.89
C VAL A 43 -12.33 -15.17 -3.29
N ASN A 44 -13.31 -14.72 -2.52
CA ASN A 44 -13.96 -13.43 -2.71
C ASN A 44 -13.28 -12.42 -1.78
N PHE A 45 -13.01 -11.23 -2.30
CA PHE A 45 -12.58 -10.11 -1.48
C PHE A 45 -13.83 -9.28 -1.12
N ALA A 46 -13.91 -8.84 0.14
CA ALA A 46 -15.00 -7.96 0.52
C ALA A 46 -14.91 -6.69 -0.34
N THR A 47 -16.01 -6.40 -1.02
CA THR A 47 -16.12 -5.15 -1.77
C THR A 47 -15.93 -3.99 -0.80
N THR A 48 -14.98 -3.14 -1.08
CA THR A 48 -14.78 -1.88 -0.36
C THR A 48 -15.56 -0.75 -1.02
N GLU A 49 -16.71 -1.11 -1.60
CA GLU A 49 -17.61 -0.19 -2.28
C GLU A 49 -17.96 0.97 -1.34
N GLY A 50 -17.77 2.19 -1.81
CA GLY A 50 -17.95 3.40 -1.00
C GLY A 50 -16.75 3.79 -0.13
N SER A 51 -15.70 2.95 -0.02
CA SER A 51 -14.48 3.31 0.70
C SER A 51 -13.57 4.21 -0.14
N VAL A 52 -12.86 5.09 0.53
CA VAL A 52 -11.85 5.97 -0.07
C VAL A 52 -10.46 5.45 0.28
N PHE A 53 -9.62 5.25 -0.72
CA PHE A 53 -8.21 4.91 -0.58
C PHE A 53 -7.37 6.18 -0.57
N THR A 54 -6.49 6.29 0.41
CA THR A 54 -5.46 7.34 0.46
C THR A 54 -4.09 6.71 0.63
N ILE A 55 -3.12 7.21 -0.12
CA ILE A 55 -1.71 6.81 -0.03
C ILE A 55 -0.83 8.04 0.10
N ALA A 56 0.14 7.97 0.99
CA ALA A 56 1.20 8.97 1.16
C ALA A 56 2.51 8.42 0.62
N LEU A 57 3.18 9.19 -0.23
CA LEU A 57 4.46 8.82 -0.83
C LEU A 57 5.52 9.87 -0.57
N LYS A 58 6.76 9.41 -0.50
CA LYS A 58 7.95 10.23 -0.50
C LYS A 58 9.07 9.49 -1.23
N HIS A 59 9.73 10.16 -2.19
CA HIS A 59 10.82 9.56 -2.97
C HIS A 59 10.40 8.29 -3.73
N ASN A 60 9.20 8.31 -4.35
CA ASN A 60 8.57 7.20 -5.07
C ASN A 60 8.29 5.96 -4.19
N THR A 61 8.14 6.14 -2.90
CA THR A 61 7.96 5.04 -1.94
C THR A 61 6.82 5.37 -0.99
N PRO A 62 5.88 4.44 -0.74
CA PRO A 62 4.83 4.63 0.24
C PRO A 62 5.40 4.77 1.66
N CYS A 63 4.90 5.72 2.42
CA CYS A 63 5.15 5.83 3.86
C CYS A 63 3.88 5.59 4.70
N GLY A 64 2.73 5.50 4.06
CA GLY A 64 1.46 5.13 4.68
C GLY A 64 0.37 5.00 3.62
N ALA A 65 -0.61 4.14 3.89
CA ALA A 65 -1.81 4.02 3.07
C ALA A 65 -2.97 3.48 3.92
N ALA A 66 -4.18 3.91 3.62
CA ALA A 66 -5.36 3.45 4.35
C ALA A 66 -6.64 3.52 3.53
N LEU A 67 -7.60 2.68 3.92
CA LEU A 67 -9.00 2.83 3.55
C LEU A 67 -9.77 3.57 4.63
N GLY A 68 -10.64 4.46 4.22
CA GLY A 68 -11.58 5.18 5.08
C GLY A 68 -12.95 5.28 4.46
N LYS A 69 -13.95 5.65 5.27
CA LYS A 69 -15.31 5.88 4.80
C LYS A 69 -15.44 7.13 3.90
N ASP A 70 -14.49 8.04 4.01
CA ASP A 70 -14.40 9.29 3.24
C ASP A 70 -12.93 9.75 3.14
N ALA A 71 -12.67 10.84 2.44
CA ALA A 71 -11.32 11.37 2.24
C ALA A 71 -10.67 11.84 3.55
N LEU A 72 -11.44 12.37 4.49
CA LEU A 72 -10.93 12.78 5.80
C LEU A 72 -10.47 11.57 6.63
N ASP A 73 -11.31 10.55 6.73
CA ASP A 73 -11.02 9.34 7.52
C ASP A 73 -9.81 8.60 6.94
N SER A 74 -9.78 8.38 5.61
CA SER A 74 -8.66 7.70 4.95
C SER A 74 -7.35 8.49 5.09
N TYR A 75 -7.38 9.82 4.96
CA TYR A 75 -6.20 10.65 5.16
C TYR A 75 -5.68 10.61 6.59
N LYS A 76 -6.56 10.72 7.60
CA LYS A 76 -6.14 10.63 9.01
C LYS A 76 -5.45 9.33 9.33
N LYS A 77 -6.03 8.20 8.90
CA LYS A 77 -5.41 6.87 9.05
C LYS A 77 -4.07 6.79 8.34
N THR A 78 -3.99 7.32 7.10
CA THR A 78 -2.73 7.36 6.34
C THR A 78 -1.67 8.21 7.04
N TYR A 79 -2.06 9.36 7.59
CA TYR A 79 -1.16 10.23 8.36
C TYR A 79 -0.61 9.52 9.59
N GLU A 80 -1.46 8.78 10.31
CA GLU A 80 -1.06 8.04 11.51
C GLU A 80 -0.12 6.86 11.22
N CYS A 81 0.02 6.40 9.98
CA CYS A 81 1.03 5.38 9.64
C CYS A 81 2.45 5.86 9.90
N ASP A 82 2.78 7.09 9.48
CA ASP A 82 4.10 7.69 9.70
C ASP A 82 4.00 9.23 9.64
N PRO A 83 3.65 9.88 10.77
CA PRO A 83 3.51 11.34 10.84
C PRO A 83 4.81 12.11 10.56
N VAL A 84 5.94 11.42 10.67
CA VAL A 84 7.27 12.02 10.45
C VAL A 84 7.62 12.02 8.96
N SER A 85 7.51 10.87 8.30
CA SER A 85 7.91 10.73 6.90
C SER A 85 6.96 11.42 5.93
N ILE A 86 5.68 11.55 6.27
CA ILE A 86 4.67 12.21 5.44
C ILE A 86 4.95 13.71 5.23
N PHE A 87 5.73 14.33 6.12
CA PHE A 87 6.14 15.73 5.98
C PHE A 87 6.93 15.96 4.69
N GLY A 88 6.44 16.84 3.82
CA GLY A 88 6.99 17.08 2.48
C GLY A 88 6.66 15.98 1.47
N GLY A 89 5.70 15.11 1.79
CA GLY A 89 5.23 14.03 0.93
C GLY A 89 4.16 14.44 -0.07
N ILE A 90 3.73 13.46 -0.83
CA ILE A 90 2.68 13.55 -1.84
C ILE A 90 1.52 12.65 -1.43
N ILE A 91 0.30 13.15 -1.55
CA ILE A 91 -0.92 12.42 -1.24
C ILE A 91 -1.67 12.08 -2.51
N GLY A 92 -1.97 10.79 -2.71
CA GLY A 92 -2.94 10.29 -3.68
C GLY A 92 -4.23 9.89 -2.95
N CYS A 93 -5.38 10.36 -3.41
CA CYS A 93 -6.69 10.03 -2.87
C CYS A 93 -7.63 9.54 -3.97
N SER A 94 -8.41 8.48 -3.71
CA SER A 94 -9.35 7.93 -4.70
C SER A 94 -10.73 8.61 -4.65
N GLY A 95 -11.01 9.39 -3.61
CA GLY A 95 -12.27 10.11 -3.43
C GLY A 95 -12.16 11.61 -3.68
N THR A 96 -13.30 12.27 -3.78
CA THR A 96 -13.37 13.73 -3.79
C THR A 96 -12.89 14.30 -2.47
N ILE A 97 -11.99 15.27 -2.51
CA ILE A 97 -11.51 15.96 -1.31
C ILE A 97 -12.46 17.11 -0.99
N ASP A 98 -13.10 17.03 0.15
CA ASP A 98 -14.00 18.04 0.70
C ASP A 98 -13.27 19.02 1.62
N LYS A 99 -14.03 20.01 2.13
CA LYS A 99 -13.52 21.01 3.06
C LYS A 99 -12.88 20.39 4.30
N ALA A 100 -13.51 19.39 4.90
CA ALA A 100 -13.04 18.79 6.15
C ALA A 100 -11.71 18.04 5.96
N ALA A 101 -11.56 17.31 4.86
CA ALA A 101 -10.30 16.68 4.49
C ALA A 101 -9.21 17.72 4.19
N ALA A 102 -9.55 18.79 3.46
CA ALA A 102 -8.61 19.87 3.16
C ALA A 102 -8.11 20.58 4.43
N GLU A 103 -9.01 20.89 5.39
CA GLU A 103 -8.64 21.48 6.68
C GLU A 103 -7.68 20.61 7.50
N GLU A 104 -7.78 19.29 7.38
CA GLU A 104 -6.83 18.39 8.02
C GLU A 104 -5.50 18.35 7.27
N MET A 105 -5.54 18.22 5.94
CA MET A 105 -4.35 18.14 5.10
C MET A 105 -3.44 19.36 5.19
N VAL A 106 -3.99 20.57 5.33
CA VAL A 106 -3.18 21.80 5.44
C VAL A 106 -2.41 21.93 6.76
N LYS A 107 -2.70 21.12 7.76
CA LYS A 107 -1.95 21.09 9.02
C LYS A 107 -0.54 20.50 8.84
N CYS A 108 -0.38 19.60 7.90
CA CYS A 108 0.92 19.04 7.50
C CYS A 108 1.52 19.86 6.33
N PHE A 109 2.85 19.92 6.26
CA PHE A 109 3.51 20.39 5.05
C PHE A 109 3.49 19.26 4.01
N LEU A 110 2.73 19.46 2.93
CA LEU A 110 2.65 18.56 1.79
C LEU A 110 3.10 19.28 0.52
N GLU A 111 3.68 18.57 -0.44
CA GLU A 111 4.11 19.17 -1.70
C GLU A 111 3.07 19.05 -2.82
N VAL A 112 2.37 17.93 -2.91
CA VAL A 112 1.36 17.65 -3.93
C VAL A 112 0.21 16.87 -3.31
N ILE A 113 -1.00 17.20 -3.72
CA ILE A 113 -2.21 16.39 -3.47
C ILE A 113 -2.86 16.10 -4.82
N VAL A 114 -3.13 14.83 -5.11
CA VAL A 114 -3.83 14.38 -6.30
C VAL A 114 -5.09 13.62 -5.94
N ALA A 115 -6.19 13.96 -6.57
CA ALA A 115 -7.49 13.33 -6.38
C ALA A 115 -8.36 13.44 -7.66
N PRO A 116 -9.43 12.64 -7.78
CA PRO A 116 -10.35 12.73 -8.92
C PRO A 116 -11.12 14.06 -8.94
N ASP A 117 -11.41 14.64 -7.75
CA ASP A 117 -12.05 15.94 -7.65
C ASP A 117 -11.81 16.62 -6.29
N PHE A 118 -12.16 17.92 -6.23
CA PHE A 118 -12.08 18.79 -5.05
C PHE A 118 -13.32 19.67 -5.01
N THR A 119 -13.92 19.82 -3.82
CA THR A 119 -15.01 20.78 -3.68
C THR A 119 -14.49 22.23 -3.74
N GLU A 120 -15.35 23.19 -4.06
CA GLU A 120 -14.96 24.61 -4.08
C GLU A 120 -14.45 25.06 -2.72
N GLU A 121 -15.09 24.62 -1.63
CA GLU A 121 -14.68 24.94 -0.25
C GLU A 121 -13.31 24.34 0.09
N ALA A 122 -12.99 23.14 -0.41
CA ALA A 122 -11.67 22.54 -0.25
C ALA A 122 -10.59 23.38 -0.95
N LEU A 123 -10.87 23.82 -2.18
CA LEU A 123 -9.95 24.69 -2.92
C LEU A 123 -9.71 26.02 -2.22
N GLU A 124 -10.75 26.62 -1.58
CA GLU A 124 -10.59 27.82 -0.76
C GLU A 124 -9.65 27.58 0.44
N VAL A 125 -9.80 26.45 1.14
CA VAL A 125 -8.91 26.08 2.25
C VAL A 125 -7.45 25.96 1.77
N PHE A 126 -7.22 25.32 0.63
CA PHE A 126 -5.87 25.14 0.10
C PHE A 126 -5.17 26.43 -0.32
N LYS A 127 -5.90 27.52 -0.61
CA LYS A 127 -5.31 28.83 -0.93
C LYS A 127 -4.38 29.37 0.17
N ALA A 128 -4.56 28.93 1.43
CA ALA A 128 -3.67 29.25 2.52
C ALA A 128 -2.25 28.72 2.34
N LYS A 129 -2.06 27.69 1.50
CA LYS A 129 -0.78 27.02 1.22
C LYS A 129 -0.35 27.27 -0.22
N LYS A 130 0.04 28.48 -0.56
CA LYS A 130 0.33 28.93 -1.94
C LYS A 130 1.28 28.04 -2.75
N ASN A 131 2.19 27.33 -2.08
CA ASN A 131 3.16 26.45 -2.74
C ASN A 131 2.68 25.02 -2.94
N LEU A 132 1.62 24.60 -2.24
CA LEU A 132 1.02 23.27 -2.35
C LEU A 132 0.37 23.12 -3.73
N ARG A 133 0.70 22.05 -4.41
CA ARG A 133 0.18 21.73 -5.75
C ARG A 133 -1.06 20.87 -5.60
N ILE A 134 -2.18 21.33 -6.14
CA ILE A 134 -3.45 20.63 -6.15
C ILE A 134 -3.72 20.16 -7.57
N ILE A 135 -3.78 18.85 -7.74
CA ILE A 135 -3.87 18.19 -9.05
C ILE A 135 -5.17 17.38 -9.14
N LYS A 136 -6.02 17.74 -10.09
CA LYS A 136 -7.16 16.89 -10.48
C LYS A 136 -6.69 15.90 -11.54
N ALA A 137 -6.90 14.62 -11.29
CA ALA A 137 -6.63 13.54 -12.23
C ALA A 137 -7.88 12.67 -12.37
N THR A 138 -8.40 12.55 -13.58
CA THR A 138 -9.66 11.85 -13.88
C THR A 138 -9.46 10.62 -14.78
N ILE A 139 -8.27 10.48 -15.35
CA ILE A 139 -7.93 9.38 -16.24
C ILE A 139 -7.21 8.31 -15.43
N GLU A 140 -7.72 7.08 -15.47
CA GLU A 140 -7.00 5.94 -14.91
C GLU A 140 -5.67 5.76 -15.62
N ALA A 141 -4.64 5.33 -14.90
CA ALA A 141 -3.35 5.03 -15.50
C ALA A 141 -3.50 3.90 -16.52
N THR A 142 -3.26 4.20 -17.79
CA THR A 142 -3.50 3.29 -18.93
C THR A 142 -2.22 2.81 -19.59
N GLU A 143 -1.07 3.05 -18.97
CA GLU A 143 0.22 2.63 -19.53
C GLU A 143 0.30 1.11 -19.63
N PHE A 144 0.68 0.63 -20.80
CA PHE A 144 0.88 -0.79 -21.08
C PHE A 144 2.33 -1.23 -20.85
N PHE A 145 3.26 -0.30 -20.84
CA PHE A 145 4.69 -0.57 -20.74
C PHE A 145 5.36 0.26 -19.67
N ASP A 146 6.30 -0.36 -18.98
CA ASP A 146 7.30 0.33 -18.18
C ASP A 146 8.56 0.53 -19.02
N THR A 147 9.12 1.73 -18.97
CA THR A 147 10.33 2.08 -19.70
C THR A 147 11.39 2.62 -18.76
N MET A 148 12.62 2.18 -18.95
CA MET A 148 13.77 2.64 -18.17
C MET A 148 14.95 2.95 -19.09
N SER A 149 15.51 4.15 -18.94
CA SER A 149 16.76 4.49 -19.60
C SER A 149 17.93 3.75 -18.96
N VAL A 150 18.77 3.14 -19.77
CA VAL A 150 20.04 2.54 -19.35
C VAL A 150 21.16 3.09 -20.22
N ASP A 151 22.41 2.91 -19.79
CA ASP A 151 23.54 3.32 -20.63
C ASP A 151 23.52 2.54 -21.96
N GLY A 152 23.47 3.28 -23.06
CA GLY A 152 23.40 2.72 -24.42
C GLY A 152 22.00 2.31 -24.90
N GLY A 153 20.90 2.53 -24.12
CA GLY A 153 19.59 2.13 -24.60
C GLY A 153 18.41 2.42 -23.68
N VAL A 154 17.29 1.77 -24.00
CA VAL A 154 16.06 1.81 -23.20
C VAL A 154 15.56 0.38 -22.99
N LEU A 155 15.26 0.02 -21.76
CA LEU A 155 14.54 -1.19 -21.42
C LEU A 155 13.05 -0.94 -21.50
N ILE A 156 12.31 -1.87 -22.11
CA ILE A 156 10.85 -1.83 -22.22
C ILE A 156 10.32 -3.19 -21.77
N GLN A 157 9.34 -3.18 -20.88
CA GLN A 157 8.62 -4.39 -20.47
C GLN A 157 7.13 -4.12 -20.39
N SER A 158 6.30 -5.15 -20.51
CA SER A 158 4.88 -5.06 -20.16
C SER A 158 4.74 -4.75 -18.67
N ARG A 159 3.82 -3.84 -18.36
CA ARG A 159 3.55 -3.50 -16.97
C ARG A 159 2.82 -4.63 -16.27
N ASP A 160 3.22 -4.91 -15.04
CA ASP A 160 2.44 -5.74 -14.14
C ASP A 160 1.20 -4.97 -13.68
N ASN A 161 0.03 -5.44 -14.10
CA ASN A 161 -1.27 -4.83 -13.80
C ASN A 161 -2.19 -5.77 -13.01
N GLN A 162 -1.66 -6.88 -12.52
CA GLN A 162 -2.41 -7.93 -11.85
C GLN A 162 -1.90 -8.11 -10.42
N LEU A 163 -2.80 -8.06 -9.43
CA LEU A 163 -2.42 -8.30 -8.04
C LEU A 163 -2.24 -9.78 -7.75
N PHE A 164 -3.11 -10.62 -8.33
CA PHE A 164 -3.12 -12.06 -8.12
C PHE A 164 -3.48 -12.78 -9.42
N GLU A 165 -2.78 -13.85 -9.72
CA GLU A 165 -3.18 -14.82 -10.74
C GLU A 165 -3.98 -15.95 -10.08
N LYS A 166 -3.52 -16.40 -8.91
CA LYS A 166 -4.09 -17.48 -8.11
C LYS A 166 -4.02 -17.13 -6.63
N TRP A 167 -4.82 -17.82 -5.84
CA TRP A 167 -4.84 -17.67 -4.38
C TRP A 167 -4.78 -19.04 -3.71
N ASN A 168 -3.60 -19.45 -3.26
CA ASN A 168 -3.39 -20.77 -2.69
C ASN A 168 -3.01 -20.68 -1.22
N VAL A 169 -3.81 -21.24 -0.34
CA VAL A 169 -3.47 -21.42 1.07
C VAL A 169 -2.60 -22.65 1.19
N VAL A 170 -1.31 -22.45 1.53
CA VAL A 170 -0.28 -23.50 1.54
C VAL A 170 -0.04 -24.10 2.93
N THR A 171 -0.65 -23.55 3.99
CA THR A 171 -0.53 -24.01 5.38
C THR A 171 -1.80 -24.69 5.89
N LYS A 172 -1.69 -25.41 7.03
CA LYS A 172 -2.82 -26.02 7.74
C LYS A 172 -3.77 -24.97 8.31
N ALA A 173 -3.22 -23.92 8.94
CA ALA A 173 -3.99 -22.75 9.34
C ALA A 173 -4.50 -22.03 8.10
N LYS A 174 -5.73 -21.55 8.16
CA LYS A 174 -6.35 -20.79 7.06
C LYS A 174 -6.61 -19.35 7.51
N PRO A 175 -6.40 -18.37 6.62
CA PRO A 175 -6.71 -16.99 6.96
C PRO A 175 -8.23 -16.79 7.12
N THR A 176 -8.60 -15.88 8.02
CA THR A 176 -9.99 -15.42 8.13
C THR A 176 -10.34 -14.50 6.96
N GLN A 177 -11.63 -14.22 6.74
CA GLN A 177 -12.04 -13.30 5.69
C GLN A 177 -11.45 -11.90 5.88
N GLU A 178 -11.38 -11.43 7.12
CA GLU A 178 -10.75 -10.14 7.43
C GLU A 178 -9.27 -10.10 7.04
N GLN A 179 -8.53 -11.16 7.37
CA GLN A 179 -7.12 -11.30 6.98
C GLN A 179 -6.94 -11.37 5.46
N ILE A 180 -7.85 -12.05 4.74
CA ILE A 180 -7.86 -12.10 3.27
C ILE A 180 -8.02 -10.69 2.69
N ASP A 181 -8.96 -9.91 3.21
CA ASP A 181 -9.20 -8.53 2.77
C ASP A 181 -8.01 -7.61 3.08
N GLU A 182 -7.37 -7.80 4.22
CA GLU A 182 -6.15 -7.07 4.58
C GLU A 182 -4.95 -7.45 3.70
N MET A 183 -4.81 -8.73 3.35
CA MET A 183 -3.80 -9.20 2.40
C MET A 183 -3.99 -8.54 1.03
N ALA A 184 -5.21 -8.50 0.51
CA ALA A 184 -5.52 -7.88 -0.76
C ALA A 184 -5.22 -6.38 -0.78
N PHE A 185 -5.63 -5.66 0.28
CA PHE A 185 -5.28 -4.26 0.47
C PHE A 185 -3.76 -4.06 0.53
N GLY A 186 -3.07 -4.85 1.35
CA GLY A 186 -1.63 -4.74 1.54
C GLY A 186 -0.81 -5.05 0.29
N MET A 187 -1.26 -6.00 -0.55
CA MET A 187 -0.63 -6.28 -1.84
C MET A 187 -0.71 -5.06 -2.78
N THR A 188 -1.84 -4.33 -2.77
CA THR A 188 -1.95 -3.07 -3.53
C THR A 188 -0.89 -2.05 -3.09
N VAL A 189 -0.58 -1.98 -1.79
CA VAL A 189 0.47 -1.09 -1.27
C VAL A 189 1.87 -1.62 -1.61
N ALA A 190 2.10 -2.93 -1.44
CA ALA A 190 3.38 -3.58 -1.70
C ALA A 190 3.81 -3.44 -3.16
N MET A 191 2.86 -3.46 -4.11
CA MET A 191 3.11 -3.27 -5.55
C MET A 191 3.84 -1.95 -5.86
N PHE A 192 3.65 -0.92 -5.02
CA PHE A 192 4.28 0.40 -5.17
C PHE A 192 5.44 0.63 -4.20
N ALA A 193 5.77 -0.34 -3.38
CA ALA A 193 6.93 -0.29 -2.49
C ALA A 193 8.18 -0.86 -3.20
N LYS A 194 9.30 -0.16 -3.05
CA LYS A 194 10.55 -0.60 -3.68
C LYS A 194 11.06 -1.89 -3.03
N SER A 195 11.35 -2.91 -3.85
CA SER A 195 11.87 -4.21 -3.41
C SER A 195 13.25 -4.11 -2.72
N ASN A 196 13.59 -4.98 -1.76
CA ASN A 196 12.70 -5.89 -1.06
C ASN A 196 11.72 -5.09 -0.21
N ALA A 197 10.45 -5.46 -0.25
CA ALA A 197 9.39 -4.78 0.49
C ALA A 197 8.53 -5.74 1.32
N ILE A 198 8.25 -5.31 2.54
CA ILE A 198 7.30 -5.93 3.46
C ILE A 198 6.32 -4.85 3.92
N VAL A 199 5.05 -5.18 3.91
CA VAL A 199 3.98 -4.33 4.42
C VAL A 199 3.25 -5.06 5.55
N VAL A 200 3.00 -4.37 6.65
CA VAL A 200 2.20 -4.86 7.78
C VAL A 200 0.91 -4.07 7.84
N VAL A 201 -0.21 -4.79 7.83
CA VAL A 201 -1.55 -4.21 7.72
C VAL A 201 -2.35 -4.48 8.98
N LYS A 202 -3.15 -3.50 9.37
CA LYS A 202 -4.17 -3.57 10.41
C LYS A 202 -5.34 -2.66 10.05
N ASP A 203 -6.56 -3.17 10.14
CA ASP A 203 -7.80 -2.41 9.87
C ASP A 203 -7.74 -1.69 8.49
N LYS A 204 -7.25 -2.38 7.45
CA LYS A 204 -7.03 -1.84 6.09
C LYS A 204 -6.18 -0.57 6.09
N THR A 205 -5.16 -0.56 6.97
CA THR A 205 -4.18 0.52 7.12
C THR A 205 -2.78 -0.08 7.11
N ALA A 206 -1.92 0.39 6.23
CA ALA A 206 -0.53 -0.07 6.11
C ALA A 206 0.33 0.62 7.17
N ILE A 207 0.29 0.10 8.38
CA ILE A 207 0.92 0.70 9.57
C ILE A 207 2.40 0.39 9.72
N GLY A 208 2.94 -0.53 8.90
CA GLY A 208 4.37 -0.82 8.86
C GLY A 208 4.81 -1.07 7.43
N ILE A 209 5.76 -0.29 6.92
CA ILE A 209 6.33 -0.45 5.58
C ILE A 209 7.84 -0.48 5.71
N GLY A 210 8.43 -1.60 5.36
CA GLY A 210 9.89 -1.76 5.20
C GLY A 210 10.19 -2.05 3.73
N CYS A 211 10.96 -1.18 3.07
CA CYS A 211 11.15 -1.27 1.62
C CYS A 211 12.52 -0.78 1.17
N GLY A 212 12.91 -1.15 -0.06
CA GLY A 212 14.20 -0.77 -0.64
C GLY A 212 15.40 -1.42 0.04
N GLN A 213 15.17 -2.51 0.77
CA GLN A 213 16.23 -3.20 1.50
C GLN A 213 16.94 -4.23 0.60
N THR A 214 18.25 -4.35 0.76
CA THR A 214 19.05 -5.36 0.05
C THR A 214 18.84 -6.78 0.57
N ASN A 215 18.20 -6.92 1.73
CA ASN A 215 17.91 -8.18 2.38
C ASN A 215 16.46 -8.17 2.88
N ARG A 216 15.72 -9.25 2.60
CA ARG A 216 14.28 -9.35 2.95
C ARG A 216 14.01 -9.34 4.45
N ILE A 217 14.86 -10.00 5.24
CA ILE A 217 14.69 -9.99 6.70
C ILE A 217 14.85 -8.58 7.31
N TRP A 218 15.64 -7.71 6.68
CA TRP A 218 15.73 -6.31 7.11
C TRP A 218 14.47 -5.53 6.77
N ALA A 219 13.86 -5.79 5.60
CA ALA A 219 12.57 -5.21 5.26
C ALA A 219 11.48 -5.68 6.25
N ALA A 220 11.47 -6.96 6.61
CA ALA A 220 10.55 -7.52 7.61
C ALA A 220 10.73 -6.87 8.98
N GLY A 221 11.95 -6.83 9.50
CA GLY A 221 12.27 -6.21 10.78
C GLY A 221 11.87 -4.73 10.82
N GLN A 222 12.11 -4.00 9.74
CA GLN A 222 11.73 -2.59 9.61
C GLN A 222 10.20 -2.41 9.63
N ALA A 223 9.45 -3.18 8.82
CA ALA A 223 8.00 -3.12 8.76
C ALA A 223 7.35 -3.50 10.10
N LEU A 224 7.81 -4.58 10.72
CA LEU A 224 7.30 -5.07 12.00
C LEU A 224 7.55 -4.08 13.15
N SER A 225 8.76 -3.52 13.23
CA SER A 225 9.10 -2.51 14.24
C SER A 225 8.25 -1.25 14.08
N ARG A 226 8.07 -0.77 12.84
CA ARG A 226 7.20 0.38 12.55
C ARG A 226 5.74 0.11 12.93
N ALA A 227 5.22 -1.06 12.57
CA ALA A 227 3.85 -1.45 12.94
C ALA A 227 3.66 -1.46 14.47
N LYS A 228 4.65 -1.99 15.20
CA LYS A 228 4.64 -1.97 16.66
C LYS A 228 4.67 -0.54 17.22
N GLU A 229 5.52 0.34 16.71
CA GLU A 229 5.58 1.75 17.13
C GLU A 229 4.22 2.44 16.93
N VAL A 230 3.53 2.18 15.80
CA VAL A 230 2.22 2.76 15.50
C VAL A 230 1.16 2.22 16.47
N THR A 231 1.09 0.91 16.68
CA THR A 231 0.10 0.31 17.59
C THR A 231 0.33 0.73 19.05
N ASP A 232 1.59 0.83 19.50
CA ASP A 232 1.93 1.32 20.83
C ASP A 232 1.52 2.80 21.00
N ARG A 233 1.78 3.64 20.00
CA ARG A 233 1.42 5.07 20.01
C ARG A 233 -0.09 5.29 20.03
N LEU A 234 -0.84 4.49 19.29
CA LEU A 234 -2.29 4.57 19.21
C LEU A 234 -3.01 3.82 20.32
N GLY A 235 -2.31 3.01 21.12
CA GLY A 235 -2.89 2.19 22.18
C GLY A 235 -3.84 1.10 21.64
N THR A 236 -3.55 0.56 20.45
CA THR A 236 -4.37 -0.47 19.78
C THR A 236 -3.72 -1.86 19.89
N SER A 237 -4.50 -2.93 19.56
CA SER A 237 -3.95 -4.27 19.42
C SER A 237 -2.88 -4.32 18.32
N GLN A 238 -2.00 -5.32 18.39
CA GLN A 238 -0.98 -5.55 17.35
C GLN A 238 -1.61 -5.90 16.00
N ALA A 239 -0.87 -5.67 14.91
CA ALA A 239 -1.24 -6.13 13.58
C ALA A 239 -1.09 -7.64 13.46
N GLU A 240 -1.87 -8.26 12.57
CA GLU A 240 -1.87 -9.71 12.37
C GLU A 240 -1.49 -10.13 10.95
N VAL A 241 -1.41 -9.20 10.00
CA VAL A 241 -1.21 -9.52 8.57
C VAL A 241 0.08 -8.90 8.04
N LEU A 242 0.90 -9.75 7.41
CA LEU A 242 2.15 -9.37 6.77
C LEU A 242 2.12 -9.75 5.29
N ILE A 243 2.57 -8.83 4.46
CA ILE A 243 2.59 -8.92 3.00
C ILE A 243 4.03 -8.80 2.51
N SER A 244 4.43 -9.67 1.59
CA SER A 244 5.73 -9.62 0.94
C SER A 244 5.60 -9.39 -0.56
N ASP A 245 6.45 -8.53 -1.12
CA ASP A 245 6.51 -8.26 -2.56
C ASP A 245 7.11 -9.41 -3.38
N ALA A 246 7.81 -10.35 -2.74
CA ALA A 246 8.36 -11.54 -3.37
C ALA A 246 8.48 -12.72 -2.38
N PHE A 247 8.90 -13.90 -2.88
CA PHE A 247 9.03 -15.10 -2.07
C PHE A 247 10.02 -14.97 -0.91
N PHE A 248 9.83 -15.80 0.12
CA PHE A 248 10.79 -15.94 1.20
C PHE A 248 11.90 -16.93 0.83
N PRO A 249 13.17 -16.51 0.78
CA PRO A 249 14.27 -17.41 0.50
C PRO A 249 14.57 -18.37 1.67
N PHE A 250 14.15 -18.04 2.89
CA PHE A 250 14.36 -18.77 4.14
C PHE A 250 13.19 -18.58 5.09
N ALA A 251 13.10 -19.41 6.13
CA ALA A 251 12.06 -19.33 7.15
C ALA A 251 12.21 -18.12 8.12
N ASP A 252 13.32 -17.41 8.07
CA ASP A 252 13.68 -16.33 9.00
C ASP A 252 12.64 -15.21 9.07
N CYS A 253 12.04 -14.85 7.92
CA CYS A 253 10.97 -13.83 7.89
C CYS A 253 9.70 -14.32 8.59
N VAL A 254 9.36 -15.60 8.49
CA VAL A 254 8.20 -16.21 9.18
C VAL A 254 8.45 -16.24 10.69
N GLU A 255 9.66 -16.67 11.09
CA GLU A 255 10.07 -16.72 12.48
C GLU A 255 10.11 -15.31 13.12
N GLU A 256 10.56 -14.30 12.37
CA GLU A 256 10.54 -12.92 12.83
C GLU A 256 9.11 -12.39 12.96
N ALA A 257 8.25 -12.64 11.97
CA ALA A 257 6.84 -12.24 11.99
C ALA A 257 6.08 -12.80 13.22
N ALA A 258 6.37 -14.04 13.60
CA ALA A 258 5.77 -14.67 14.79
C ALA A 258 6.06 -13.92 16.10
N LYS A 259 7.24 -13.31 16.24
CA LYS A 259 7.62 -12.53 17.44
C LYS A 259 6.77 -11.25 17.59
N PHE A 260 6.17 -10.78 16.50
CA PHE A 260 5.29 -9.60 16.45
C PHE A 260 3.81 -9.97 16.34
N ASN A 261 3.44 -11.21 16.70
CA ASN A 261 2.07 -11.71 16.70
C ASN A 261 1.38 -11.75 15.34
N ILE A 262 2.13 -11.79 14.24
CA ILE A 262 1.55 -12.00 12.91
C ILE A 262 0.88 -13.38 12.85
N LYS A 263 -0.33 -13.43 12.30
CA LYS A 263 -1.17 -14.64 12.18
C LYS A 263 -1.39 -15.06 10.73
N ALA A 264 -1.17 -14.15 9.81
CA ALA A 264 -1.40 -14.41 8.41
C ALA A 264 -0.35 -13.71 7.53
N ILE A 265 0.16 -14.44 6.53
CA ILE A 265 1.22 -13.97 5.62
C ILE A 265 0.77 -14.25 4.18
N ILE A 266 1.00 -13.29 3.28
CA ILE A 266 0.90 -13.49 1.84
C ILE A 266 2.23 -13.22 1.16
N GLN A 267 2.61 -14.11 0.24
CA GLN A 267 3.82 -13.99 -0.57
C GLN A 267 3.66 -14.78 -1.88
N PRO A 268 4.32 -14.42 -2.98
CA PRO A 268 4.08 -15.08 -4.27
C PRO A 268 4.60 -16.51 -4.38
N GLY A 269 5.43 -16.97 -3.45
CA GLY A 269 6.09 -18.28 -3.58
C GLY A 269 7.12 -18.34 -4.71
N GLY A 270 7.64 -19.54 -4.98
CA GLY A 270 8.59 -19.79 -6.07
C GLY A 270 10.05 -19.93 -5.63
N SER A 271 10.33 -19.93 -4.33
CA SER A 271 11.65 -20.29 -3.81
C SER A 271 11.86 -21.79 -3.88
N ILE A 272 13.10 -22.23 -4.16
CA ILE A 272 13.50 -23.63 -4.01
C ILE A 272 13.28 -24.13 -2.58
N ARG A 273 13.25 -23.22 -1.60
CA ARG A 273 13.11 -23.50 -0.17
C ARG A 273 11.75 -23.11 0.39
N ASP A 274 10.71 -22.95 -0.44
CA ASP A 274 9.36 -22.58 0.02
C ASP A 274 8.86 -23.51 1.15
N GLN A 275 9.17 -24.80 1.05
CA GLN A 275 8.73 -25.77 2.06
C GLN A 275 9.25 -25.45 3.47
N GLU A 276 10.43 -24.89 3.61
CA GLU A 276 10.97 -24.49 4.92
C GLU A 276 10.14 -23.36 5.55
N SER A 277 9.72 -22.39 4.73
CA SER A 277 8.85 -21.28 5.18
C SER A 277 7.45 -21.78 5.52
N ILE A 278 6.91 -22.72 4.73
CA ILE A 278 5.59 -23.34 4.98
C ILE A 278 5.62 -24.15 6.29
N ASP A 279 6.65 -24.98 6.48
CA ASP A 279 6.82 -25.81 7.69
C ASP A 279 6.98 -24.93 8.95
N ALA A 280 7.70 -23.81 8.84
CA ALA A 280 7.82 -22.84 9.93
C ALA A 280 6.48 -22.17 10.24
N ALA A 281 5.73 -21.78 9.23
CA ALA A 281 4.40 -21.18 9.40
C ALA A 281 3.42 -22.17 10.05
N ASP A 282 3.40 -23.44 9.59
CA ASP A 282 2.59 -24.50 10.19
C ASP A 282 2.93 -24.74 11.67
N LYS A 283 4.22 -24.78 11.99
CA LYS A 283 4.69 -24.96 13.38
C LYS A 283 4.28 -23.81 14.30
N LEU A 284 4.23 -22.60 13.75
CA LEU A 284 3.90 -21.37 14.48
C LEU A 284 2.39 -21.04 14.44
N GLY A 285 1.59 -21.83 13.72
CA GLY A 285 0.14 -21.61 13.56
C GLY A 285 -0.20 -20.38 12.74
N ILE A 286 0.69 -19.97 11.80
CA ILE A 286 0.50 -18.84 10.91
C ILE A 286 -0.11 -19.34 9.60
N ALA A 287 -1.20 -18.70 9.15
CA ALA A 287 -1.76 -18.95 7.83
C ALA A 287 -0.85 -18.34 6.76
N MET A 288 -0.53 -19.09 5.70
CA MET A 288 0.26 -18.60 4.57
C MET A 288 -0.46 -18.83 3.25
N VAL A 289 -0.45 -17.78 2.46
CA VAL A 289 -0.99 -17.74 1.09
C VAL A 289 0.13 -17.43 0.10
#